data_44f460ea7bf9bedd729a034978e5fbc2
#
_entry.id   44f460ea7bf9bedd729a034978e5fbc2
#
_cell.length_a   1.000
_cell.length_b   1.000
_cell.length_c   1.000
_cell.angle_alpha   90.00
_cell.angle_beta   90.00
_cell.angle_gamma   90.00
#
_symmetry.space_group_name_H-M   'P 1'
#
loop_
_entity.id
_entity.type
_entity.pdbx_description
1 polymer ?
#
loop_
_entity_poly.entity_id
_entity_poly.type
_entity_poly.pdbx_seq_one_letter_code
_entity_poly.pdbx_strand_id
1 'polypeptide(L)'
;VVYPMPVNLGTINQFFSAAYGPDEARALIAQQAAEVDGQEITDFESKGVSLVGRPLFEAFFKNYTAKQWQTDPKDLPASIISRLPVRYNYDSRYFNDKYEGLPVDGYTAWMERMVASDLIDVYLDTDFFDPENPLNKAAVVGKVPVVYTGPVDRYFDYSAGDLSWRTVDFEKEVVDTGDYQGCSVMNYGDIDVPFTRIIEFRHFHPERDY
;
A
#
# COMPACT_ATOMS: atom_id res chain seq x y z
N VAL A 1 8.59 -20.51 4.24
CA VAL A 1 7.59 -20.88 3.19
C VAL A 1 7.09 -19.60 2.56
N VAL A 2 6.92 -19.60 1.23
CA VAL A 2 6.40 -18.44 0.47
C VAL A 2 4.93 -18.68 0.13
N TYR A 3 4.11 -17.66 0.31
CA TYR A 3 2.68 -17.69 0.05
C TYR A 3 2.29 -16.64 -0.98
N PRO A 4 1.35 -16.94 -1.91
CA PRO A 4 0.83 -15.94 -2.83
C PRO A 4 0.01 -14.89 -2.08
N MET A 5 0.20 -13.61 -2.42
CA MET A 5 -0.56 -12.49 -1.83
C MET A 5 -1.09 -11.57 -2.95
N PRO A 6 -2.17 -10.85 -2.73
CA PRO A 6 -3.03 -10.78 -1.53
C PRO A 6 -3.71 -12.12 -1.22
N VAL A 7 -4.28 -12.25 -0.01
CA VAL A 7 -4.95 -13.48 0.43
C VAL A 7 -5.96 -13.94 -0.60
N ASN A 8 -5.72 -15.13 -1.14
CA ASN A 8 -6.55 -15.78 -2.15
C ASN A 8 -6.73 -17.26 -1.85
N LEU A 9 -7.46 -17.98 -2.69
CA LEU A 9 -7.72 -19.40 -2.48
C LEU A 9 -6.42 -20.24 -2.42
N GLY A 10 -5.39 -19.87 -3.18
CA GLY A 10 -4.07 -20.51 -3.11
C GLY A 10 -3.39 -20.28 -1.77
N THR A 11 -3.43 -19.04 -1.25
CA THR A 11 -2.90 -18.70 0.09
C THR A 11 -3.59 -19.54 1.18
N ILE A 12 -4.92 -19.58 1.15
CA ILE A 12 -5.74 -20.32 2.14
C ILE A 12 -5.41 -21.81 2.09
N ASN A 13 -5.44 -22.41 0.91
CA ASN A 13 -5.19 -23.84 0.75
C ASN A 13 -3.76 -24.22 1.17
N GLN A 14 -2.77 -23.44 0.78
CA GLN A 14 -1.38 -23.68 1.16
C GLN A 14 -1.16 -23.53 2.67
N PHE A 15 -1.74 -22.50 3.29
CA PHE A 15 -1.58 -22.25 4.72
C PHE A 15 -2.21 -23.34 5.58
N PHE A 16 -3.41 -23.77 5.25
CA PHE A 16 -4.13 -24.80 6.00
C PHE A 16 -3.82 -26.23 5.52
N SER A 17 -2.89 -26.40 4.57
CA SER A 17 -2.56 -27.72 3.98
C SER A 17 -3.81 -28.46 3.48
N ALA A 18 -4.69 -27.77 2.77
CA ALA A 18 -6.00 -28.22 2.36
C ALA A 18 -6.24 -28.06 0.84
N ALA A 19 -7.39 -28.52 0.37
CA ALA A 19 -7.83 -28.37 -1.01
C ALA A 19 -9.28 -27.85 -1.03
N TYR A 20 -9.55 -26.78 -0.29
CA TYR A 20 -10.88 -26.17 -0.22
C TYR A 20 -11.29 -25.57 -1.56
N GLY A 21 -12.56 -25.78 -1.91
CA GLY A 21 -13.24 -24.97 -2.91
C GLY A 21 -13.55 -23.55 -2.38
N PRO A 22 -14.04 -22.64 -3.25
CA PRO A 22 -14.35 -21.25 -2.85
C PRO A 22 -15.32 -21.15 -1.66
N ASP A 23 -16.36 -21.97 -1.63
CA ASP A 23 -17.39 -21.91 -0.58
C ASP A 23 -16.90 -22.49 0.75
N GLU A 24 -16.10 -23.56 0.70
CA GLU A 24 -15.48 -24.15 1.88
C GLU A 24 -14.45 -23.19 2.51
N ALA A 25 -13.63 -22.56 1.69
CA ALA A 25 -12.69 -21.54 2.14
C ALA A 25 -13.42 -20.33 2.76
N ARG A 26 -14.52 -19.89 2.16
CA ARG A 26 -15.37 -18.81 2.68
C ARG A 26 -15.97 -19.18 4.03
N ALA A 27 -16.49 -20.39 4.16
CA ALA A 27 -17.06 -20.88 5.41
C ALA A 27 -16.00 -20.98 6.52
N LEU A 28 -14.80 -21.48 6.20
CA LEU A 28 -13.67 -21.54 7.15
C LEU A 28 -13.30 -20.15 7.67
N ILE A 29 -13.10 -19.18 6.77
CA ILE A 29 -12.73 -17.83 7.16
C ILE A 29 -13.85 -17.18 7.98
N ALA A 30 -15.12 -17.35 7.60
CA ALA A 30 -16.24 -16.83 8.37
C ALA A 30 -16.30 -17.45 9.79
N GLN A 31 -16.07 -18.75 9.92
CA GLN A 31 -16.00 -19.41 11.22
C GLN A 31 -14.88 -18.83 12.11
N GLN A 32 -13.70 -18.58 11.55
CA GLN A 32 -12.57 -18.03 12.28
C GLN A 32 -12.75 -16.54 12.60
N ALA A 33 -13.39 -15.79 11.72
CA ALA A 33 -13.71 -14.38 11.91
C ALA A 33 -14.80 -14.15 12.98
N ALA A 34 -15.63 -15.17 13.27
CA ALA A 34 -16.67 -15.10 14.30
C ALA A 34 -16.14 -14.80 15.71
N GLU A 35 -14.83 -14.91 15.92
CA GLU A 35 -14.16 -14.49 17.16
C GLU A 35 -14.47 -13.03 17.55
N VAL A 36 -14.67 -12.17 16.56
CA VAL A 36 -14.95 -10.75 16.77
C VAL A 36 -16.41 -10.37 16.51
N ASP A 37 -17.29 -11.35 16.33
CA ASP A 37 -18.72 -11.10 16.13
C ASP A 37 -19.34 -10.40 17.35
N GLY A 38 -20.14 -9.36 17.09
CA GLY A 38 -20.78 -8.56 18.13
C GLY A 38 -19.85 -7.57 18.84
N GLN A 39 -18.58 -7.50 18.48
CA GLN A 39 -17.65 -6.48 18.97
C GLN A 39 -17.67 -5.24 18.09
N GLU A 40 -17.36 -4.09 18.67
CA GLU A 40 -17.10 -2.88 17.88
C GLU A 40 -15.73 -2.98 17.21
N ILE A 41 -15.68 -2.84 15.90
CA ILE A 41 -14.47 -2.95 15.08
C ILE A 41 -13.85 -1.56 14.92
N THR A 42 -12.90 -1.23 15.78
CA THR A 42 -12.27 0.10 15.82
C THR A 42 -10.79 0.11 15.45
N ASP A 43 -10.11 -1.00 15.67
CA ASP A 43 -8.67 -1.13 15.50
C ASP A 43 -8.30 -2.09 14.34
N PHE A 44 -7.00 -2.05 13.97
CA PHE A 44 -6.45 -2.85 12.89
C PHE A 44 -6.55 -4.36 13.16
N GLU A 45 -6.32 -4.83 14.40
CA GLU A 45 -6.36 -6.24 14.73
C GLU A 45 -7.78 -6.79 14.61
N SER A 46 -8.76 -6.16 15.26
CA SER A 46 -10.16 -6.58 15.20
C SER A 46 -10.68 -6.57 13.76
N LYS A 47 -10.33 -5.54 12.96
CA LYS A 47 -10.66 -5.47 11.55
C LYS A 47 -9.97 -6.56 10.73
N GLY A 48 -8.69 -6.80 10.95
CA GLY A 48 -7.94 -7.85 10.26
C GLY A 48 -8.52 -9.24 10.54
N VAL A 49 -8.79 -9.56 11.80
CA VAL A 49 -9.44 -10.83 12.18
C VAL A 49 -10.82 -10.97 11.53
N SER A 50 -11.61 -9.91 11.47
CA SER A 50 -12.92 -9.94 10.80
C SER A 50 -12.85 -10.23 9.29
N LEU A 51 -11.70 -9.95 8.64
CA LEU A 51 -11.51 -10.14 7.20
C LEU A 51 -10.94 -11.52 6.85
N VAL A 52 -9.98 -12.01 7.63
CA VAL A 52 -9.20 -13.21 7.27
C VAL A 52 -9.18 -14.30 8.35
N GLY A 53 -9.77 -14.05 9.52
CA GLY A 53 -9.66 -14.93 10.69
C GLY A 53 -8.32 -14.81 11.42
N ARG A 54 -8.29 -15.21 12.68
CA ARG A 54 -7.11 -15.10 13.56
C ARG A 54 -5.85 -15.75 12.98
N PRO A 55 -5.87 -16.99 12.47
CA PRO A 55 -4.64 -17.65 12.03
C PRO A 55 -3.93 -16.92 10.88
N LEU A 56 -4.67 -16.47 9.86
CA LEU A 56 -4.08 -15.73 8.73
C LEU A 56 -3.67 -14.33 9.14
N PHE A 57 -4.42 -13.68 10.04
CA PHE A 57 -4.06 -12.38 10.58
C PHE A 57 -2.70 -12.44 11.29
N GLU A 58 -2.51 -13.37 12.20
CA GLU A 58 -1.26 -13.52 12.96
C GLU A 58 -0.08 -13.89 12.07
N ALA A 59 -0.30 -14.74 11.06
CA ALA A 59 0.75 -15.19 10.16
C ALA A 59 1.24 -14.09 9.21
N PHE A 60 0.35 -13.25 8.68
CA PHE A 60 0.69 -12.37 7.55
C PHE A 60 0.61 -10.87 7.86
N PHE A 61 -0.20 -10.45 8.81
CA PHE A 61 -0.51 -9.03 9.00
C PHE A 61 0.02 -8.46 10.30
N LYS A 62 -0.11 -9.16 11.40
CA LYS A 62 0.22 -8.67 12.74
C LYS A 62 1.64 -8.13 12.84
N ASN A 63 2.63 -8.99 12.65
CA ASN A 63 4.04 -8.62 12.82
C ASN A 63 4.54 -7.72 11.68
N TYR A 64 4.06 -7.95 10.45
CA TYR A 64 4.37 -7.07 9.33
C TYR A 64 3.95 -5.62 9.64
N THR A 65 2.73 -5.44 10.10
CA THR A 65 2.18 -4.13 10.44
C THR A 65 2.87 -3.52 11.65
N ALA A 66 3.10 -4.30 12.69
CA ALA A 66 3.83 -3.84 13.88
C ALA A 66 5.23 -3.33 13.54
N LYS A 67 5.96 -4.02 12.66
CA LYS A 67 7.28 -3.57 12.16
C LYS A 67 7.17 -2.27 11.36
N GLN A 68 6.23 -2.20 10.43
CA GLN A 68 6.10 -1.04 9.53
C GLN A 68 5.67 0.22 10.28
N TRP A 69 4.77 0.09 11.24
CA TRP A 69 4.22 1.23 11.99
C TRP A 69 4.94 1.49 13.30
N GLN A 70 5.81 0.58 13.76
CA GLN A 70 6.44 0.64 15.09
C GLN A 70 5.39 0.84 16.21
N THR A 71 4.25 0.16 16.06
CA THR A 71 3.05 0.33 16.88
C THR A 71 2.30 -1.00 16.94
N ASP A 72 1.70 -1.33 18.07
CA ASP A 72 0.86 -2.52 18.19
C ASP A 72 -0.36 -2.37 17.24
N PRO A 73 -0.72 -3.40 16.46
CA PRO A 73 -1.92 -3.38 15.62
C PRO A 73 -3.22 -2.99 16.34
N LYS A 74 -3.33 -3.22 17.63
CA LYS A 74 -4.48 -2.79 18.45
C LYS A 74 -4.57 -1.29 18.63
N ASP A 75 -3.45 -0.59 18.51
CA ASP A 75 -3.38 0.87 18.65
C ASP A 75 -3.49 1.59 17.29
N LEU A 76 -3.65 0.83 16.20
CA LEU A 76 -3.82 1.37 14.85
C LEU A 76 -5.29 1.35 14.42
N PRO A 77 -5.77 2.38 13.69
CA PRO A 77 -7.17 2.44 13.27
C PRO A 77 -7.51 1.37 12.23
N ALA A 78 -8.72 0.83 12.30
CA ALA A 78 -9.26 -0.17 11.39
C ALA A 78 -9.20 0.23 9.91
N SER A 79 -9.21 1.53 9.60
CA SER A 79 -9.18 2.06 8.24
C SER A 79 -7.93 1.66 7.45
N ILE A 80 -6.81 1.41 8.13
CA ILE A 80 -5.55 1.01 7.49
C ILE A 80 -5.67 -0.32 6.73
N ILE A 81 -6.40 -1.31 7.28
CA ILE A 81 -6.58 -2.63 6.67
C ILE A 81 -7.92 -2.79 5.94
N SER A 82 -8.82 -1.84 6.04
CA SER A 82 -10.20 -1.98 5.52
C SER A 82 -10.28 -2.27 4.02
N ARG A 83 -9.27 -1.87 3.25
CA ARG A 83 -9.19 -2.10 1.79
C ARG A 83 -8.43 -3.37 1.39
N LEU A 84 -8.05 -4.22 2.33
CA LEU A 84 -7.34 -5.46 2.03
C LEU A 84 -8.21 -6.37 1.14
N PRO A 85 -7.76 -6.74 -0.07
CA PRO A 85 -8.50 -7.69 -0.89
C PRO A 85 -8.35 -9.11 -0.33
N VAL A 86 -9.50 -9.76 -0.14
CA VAL A 86 -9.57 -11.20 0.20
C VAL A 86 -10.37 -11.89 -0.91
N ARG A 87 -9.75 -12.87 -1.56
CA ARG A 87 -10.33 -13.53 -2.72
C ARG A 87 -10.49 -15.01 -2.50
N TYR A 88 -11.63 -15.54 -2.95
CA TYR A 88 -11.93 -16.97 -2.92
C TYR A 88 -11.81 -17.60 -4.32
N ASN A 89 -10.83 -17.12 -5.08
CA ASN A 89 -10.36 -17.63 -6.35
C ASN A 89 -8.83 -17.53 -6.37
N TYR A 90 -8.17 -17.85 -7.49
CA TYR A 90 -6.70 -17.80 -7.62
C TYR A 90 -6.16 -16.48 -8.19
N ASP A 91 -6.97 -15.42 -8.27
CA ASP A 91 -6.52 -14.11 -8.71
C ASP A 91 -5.60 -13.47 -7.66
N SER A 92 -4.34 -13.21 -8.05
CA SER A 92 -3.29 -12.62 -7.21
C SER A 92 -3.08 -11.13 -7.47
N ARG A 93 -3.88 -10.48 -8.33
CA ARG A 93 -3.77 -9.04 -8.55
C ARG A 93 -4.24 -8.28 -7.30
N TYR A 94 -3.54 -7.22 -6.95
CA TYR A 94 -3.92 -6.41 -5.79
C TYR A 94 -5.18 -5.57 -6.07
N PHE A 95 -5.24 -4.94 -7.24
CA PHE A 95 -6.37 -4.10 -7.65
C PHE A 95 -7.38 -4.87 -8.51
N ASN A 96 -8.58 -4.31 -8.66
CA ASN A 96 -9.63 -4.84 -9.53
C ASN A 96 -9.83 -3.94 -10.77
N ASP A 97 -8.87 -3.04 -11.02
CA ASP A 97 -8.94 -2.09 -12.14
C ASP A 97 -8.83 -2.80 -13.48
N LYS A 98 -9.52 -2.24 -14.48
CA LYS A 98 -9.49 -2.77 -15.85
C LYS A 98 -8.10 -2.62 -16.48
N TYR A 99 -7.41 -1.54 -16.13
CA TYR A 99 -6.07 -1.24 -16.60
C TYR A 99 -5.16 -1.02 -15.42
N GLU A 100 -4.06 -1.75 -15.38
CA GLU A 100 -2.98 -1.56 -14.42
C GLU A 100 -1.65 -1.77 -15.13
N GLY A 101 -0.61 -1.04 -14.72
CA GLY A 101 0.72 -1.13 -15.30
C GLY A 101 1.64 -0.05 -14.79
N LEU A 102 2.87 -0.12 -15.24
CA LEU A 102 3.89 0.89 -14.98
C LEU A 102 4.27 1.57 -16.30
N PRO A 103 4.55 2.90 -16.29
CA PRO A 103 5.02 3.59 -17.49
C PRO A 103 6.39 3.03 -17.92
N VAL A 104 6.51 2.57 -19.16
CA VAL A 104 7.75 1.99 -19.72
C VAL A 104 8.92 2.99 -19.64
N ASP A 105 8.64 4.27 -20.00
CA ASP A 105 9.62 5.37 -19.96
C ASP A 105 9.75 6.04 -18.59
N GLY A 106 9.07 5.51 -17.56
CA GLY A 106 9.03 6.07 -16.22
C GLY A 106 7.98 7.16 -16.01
N TYR A 107 7.77 7.52 -14.74
CA TYR A 107 6.73 8.47 -14.35
C TYR A 107 7.00 9.90 -14.82
N THR A 108 8.24 10.34 -14.85
CA THR A 108 8.62 11.70 -15.31
C THR A 108 8.15 11.92 -16.74
N ALA A 109 8.53 11.03 -17.67
CA ALA A 109 8.12 11.12 -19.06
C ALA A 109 6.60 11.03 -19.26
N TRP A 110 5.92 10.28 -18.41
CA TRP A 110 4.45 10.22 -18.41
C TRP A 110 3.84 11.56 -17.97
N MET A 111 4.32 12.15 -16.87
CA MET A 111 3.86 13.45 -16.39
C MET A 111 4.15 14.58 -17.39
N GLU A 112 5.34 14.60 -17.98
CA GLU A 112 5.69 15.55 -19.03
C GLU A 112 4.70 15.50 -20.21
N ARG A 113 4.32 14.30 -20.65
CA ARG A 113 3.31 14.14 -21.70
C ARG A 113 1.92 14.62 -21.29
N MET A 114 1.56 14.47 -20.01
CA MET A 114 0.25 14.93 -19.51
C MET A 114 0.14 16.45 -19.49
N VAL A 115 1.24 17.16 -19.24
CA VAL A 115 1.26 18.64 -19.18
C VAL A 115 1.78 19.30 -20.45
N ALA A 116 2.09 18.51 -21.50
CA ALA A 116 2.57 19.02 -22.80
C ALA A 116 1.43 19.63 -23.62
N SER A 117 0.98 20.82 -23.24
CA SER A 117 -0.09 21.57 -23.90
C SER A 117 0.20 23.07 -23.79
N ASP A 118 -0.07 23.81 -24.88
CA ASP A 118 0.03 25.28 -24.90
C ASP A 118 -1.00 25.98 -23.97
N LEU A 119 -1.93 25.20 -23.41
CA LEU A 119 -2.91 25.69 -22.42
C LEU A 119 -2.52 25.45 -20.96
N ILE A 120 -1.34 24.87 -20.73
CA ILE A 120 -0.86 24.51 -19.39
C ILE A 120 0.51 25.13 -19.18
N ASP A 121 0.60 26.02 -18.20
CA ASP A 121 1.87 26.55 -17.71
C ASP A 121 2.33 25.73 -16.52
N VAL A 122 3.57 25.23 -16.56
CA VAL A 122 4.20 24.43 -15.48
C VAL A 122 5.29 25.25 -14.82
N TYR A 123 5.18 25.44 -13.51
CA TYR A 123 6.16 26.12 -12.70
C TYR A 123 6.79 25.13 -11.73
N LEU A 124 8.06 24.80 -11.92
CA LEU A 124 8.85 23.95 -11.03
C LEU A 124 9.57 24.83 -9.98
N ASP A 125 10.05 24.20 -8.91
CA ASP A 125 10.77 24.85 -7.82
C ASP A 125 10.01 26.06 -7.23
N THR A 126 8.68 25.97 -7.20
CA THR A 126 7.78 27.05 -6.84
C THR A 126 7.01 26.69 -5.58
N ASP A 127 7.27 27.38 -4.47
CA ASP A 127 6.51 27.19 -3.24
C ASP A 127 5.21 28.01 -3.27
N PHE A 128 4.08 27.33 -3.09
CA PHE A 128 2.75 27.92 -3.05
C PHE A 128 2.53 28.89 -1.87
N PHE A 129 3.34 28.78 -0.82
CA PHE A 129 3.26 29.61 0.38
C PHE A 129 4.31 30.73 0.43
N ASP A 130 5.24 30.78 -0.52
CA ASP A 130 6.23 31.85 -0.60
C ASP A 130 5.53 33.16 -1.02
N PRO A 131 5.54 34.21 -0.19
CA PRO A 131 4.92 35.51 -0.53
C PRO A 131 5.57 36.21 -1.74
N GLU A 132 6.81 35.91 -2.08
CA GLU A 132 7.49 36.44 -3.26
C GLU A 132 7.04 35.75 -4.57
N ASN A 133 6.41 34.59 -4.47
CA ASN A 133 5.85 33.90 -5.63
C ASN A 133 4.55 34.61 -6.09
N PRO A 134 4.44 35.07 -7.35
CA PRO A 134 3.24 35.73 -7.87
C PRO A 134 1.99 34.82 -7.90
N LEU A 135 2.17 33.49 -7.82
CA LEU A 135 1.09 32.50 -7.77
C LEU A 135 0.92 31.91 -6.35
N ASN A 136 1.32 32.63 -5.31
CA ASN A 136 1.17 32.16 -3.94
C ASN A 136 -0.30 32.04 -3.49
N LYS A 137 -0.52 31.35 -2.36
CA LYS A 137 -1.85 31.13 -1.76
C LYS A 137 -2.69 32.40 -1.66
N ALA A 138 -2.11 33.50 -1.16
CA ALA A 138 -2.83 34.77 -0.98
C ALA A 138 -3.15 35.46 -2.32
N ALA A 139 -2.32 35.24 -3.33
CA ALA A 139 -2.52 35.82 -4.65
C ALA A 139 -3.64 35.16 -5.44
N VAL A 140 -3.88 33.83 -5.28
CA VAL A 140 -4.76 33.08 -6.18
C VAL A 140 -6.03 32.53 -5.50
N VAL A 141 -5.99 32.19 -4.21
CA VAL A 141 -7.17 31.65 -3.51
C VAL A 141 -8.30 32.68 -3.46
N GLY A 142 -9.51 32.26 -3.83
CA GLY A 142 -10.68 33.13 -3.94
C GLY A 142 -10.78 33.91 -5.25
N LYS A 143 -9.76 33.89 -6.12
CA LYS A 143 -9.79 34.55 -7.46
C LYS A 143 -9.93 33.55 -8.60
N VAL A 144 -9.33 32.36 -8.44
CA VAL A 144 -9.43 31.26 -9.39
C VAL A 144 -9.68 29.96 -8.64
N PRO A 145 -10.25 28.92 -9.28
CA PRO A 145 -10.32 27.57 -8.69
C PRO A 145 -8.91 27.04 -8.43
N VAL A 146 -8.68 26.55 -7.21
CA VAL A 146 -7.39 25.97 -6.79
C VAL A 146 -7.59 24.52 -6.35
N VAL A 147 -6.81 23.60 -6.93
CA VAL A 147 -6.70 22.22 -6.45
C VAL A 147 -5.33 22.08 -5.80
N TYR A 148 -5.30 22.06 -4.47
CA TYR A 148 -4.08 21.91 -3.70
C TYR A 148 -3.89 20.44 -3.33
N THR A 149 -2.79 19.83 -3.78
CA THR A 149 -2.45 18.41 -3.53
C THR A 149 -1.26 18.23 -2.58
N GLY A 150 -0.76 19.31 -2.01
CA GLY A 150 0.30 19.29 -0.99
C GLY A 150 -0.21 18.94 0.41
N PRO A 151 0.64 19.02 1.45
CA PRO A 151 0.26 18.71 2.83
C PRO A 151 -0.91 19.57 3.31
N VAL A 152 -2.02 18.92 3.69
CA VAL A 152 -3.25 19.63 4.05
C VAL A 152 -3.11 20.42 5.35
N ASP A 153 -2.33 19.93 6.30
CA ASP A 153 -1.98 20.63 7.54
C ASP A 153 -1.23 21.95 7.27
N ARG A 154 -0.27 21.94 6.35
CA ARG A 154 0.41 23.14 5.90
C ARG A 154 -0.54 24.15 5.24
N TYR A 155 -1.53 23.66 4.48
CA TYR A 155 -2.54 24.54 3.85
C TYR A 155 -3.32 25.36 4.89
N PHE A 156 -3.58 24.78 6.06
CA PHE A 156 -4.27 25.41 7.18
C PHE A 156 -3.32 25.94 8.26
N ASP A 157 -2.05 26.19 7.91
CA ASP A 157 -1.02 26.78 8.79
C ASP A 157 -0.87 25.97 10.10
N TYR A 158 -1.03 24.64 10.01
CA TYR A 158 -0.94 23.68 11.12
C TYR A 158 -1.91 23.99 12.29
N SER A 159 -2.98 24.73 12.03
CA SER A 159 -3.93 25.21 13.04
C SER A 159 -4.65 24.09 13.83
N ALA A 160 -4.74 22.89 13.27
CA ALA A 160 -5.28 21.70 13.93
C ALA A 160 -4.17 20.67 14.34
N GLY A 161 -2.90 21.09 14.31
CA GLY A 161 -1.74 20.24 14.55
C GLY A 161 -1.16 19.61 13.27
N ASP A 162 -0.03 18.93 13.44
CA ASP A 162 0.70 18.30 12.35
C ASP A 162 0.15 16.90 12.06
N LEU A 163 0.04 16.53 10.79
CA LEU A 163 -0.18 15.15 10.40
C LEU A 163 1.12 14.35 10.52
N SER A 164 1.03 13.18 11.13
CA SER A 164 2.17 12.28 11.27
C SER A 164 2.25 11.27 10.12
N TRP A 165 3.46 10.81 9.83
CA TRP A 165 3.74 9.73 8.87
C TRP A 165 4.81 8.81 9.41
N ARG A 166 5.07 7.73 8.68
CA ARG A 166 6.21 6.85 8.95
C ARG A 166 7.17 6.92 7.76
N THR A 167 8.41 7.25 8.05
CA THR A 167 9.51 7.20 7.07
C THR A 167 9.83 5.75 6.75
N VAL A 168 10.08 5.47 5.47
CA VAL A 168 10.58 4.18 5.00
C VAL A 168 12.01 4.40 4.52
N ASP A 169 12.95 3.70 5.13
CA ASP A 169 14.35 3.69 4.71
C ASP A 169 14.57 2.61 3.66
N PHE A 170 15.30 2.97 2.61
CA PHE A 170 15.64 2.06 1.52
C PHE A 170 17.13 1.77 1.54
N GLU A 171 17.48 0.48 1.66
CA GLU A 171 18.82 0.01 1.37
C GLU A 171 18.86 -0.56 -0.06
N LYS A 172 19.80 -0.07 -0.87
CA LYS A 172 20.01 -0.55 -2.23
C LYS A 172 21.23 -1.44 -2.26
N GLU A 173 21.03 -2.68 -2.69
CA GLU A 173 22.08 -3.65 -2.93
C GLU A 173 22.08 -4.10 -4.39
N VAL A 174 23.26 -4.34 -4.95
CA VAL A 174 23.42 -4.95 -6.27
C VAL A 174 24.09 -6.29 -6.06
N VAL A 175 23.38 -7.35 -6.40
CA VAL A 175 23.87 -8.74 -6.27
C VAL A 175 24.17 -9.32 -7.64
N ASP A 176 25.23 -10.14 -7.71
CA ASP A 176 25.65 -10.82 -8.96
C ASP A 176 24.81 -12.10 -9.15
N THR A 177 23.52 -11.91 -9.37
CA THR A 177 22.58 -13.00 -9.70
C THR A 177 21.52 -12.52 -10.68
N GLY A 178 21.17 -13.39 -11.61
CA GLY A 178 20.19 -13.06 -12.65
C GLY A 178 18.77 -12.84 -12.14
N ASP A 179 18.37 -13.56 -11.10
CA ASP A 179 17.06 -13.45 -10.45
C ASP A 179 17.23 -13.86 -8.98
N TYR A 180 17.01 -12.92 -8.08
CA TYR A 180 17.27 -13.11 -6.65
C TYR A 180 16.11 -13.80 -5.94
N GLN A 181 14.88 -13.35 -6.19
CA GLN A 181 13.72 -13.81 -5.42
C GLN A 181 12.55 -14.36 -6.26
N GLY A 182 12.64 -14.29 -7.59
CA GLY A 182 11.62 -14.83 -8.50
C GLY A 182 10.31 -14.01 -8.58
N CYS A 183 10.27 -12.83 -7.98
CA CYS A 183 9.11 -11.95 -8.02
C CYS A 183 9.49 -10.49 -7.74
N SER A 184 8.64 -9.56 -8.15
CA SER A 184 8.90 -8.12 -7.98
C SER A 184 8.92 -7.67 -6.51
N VAL A 185 8.07 -8.23 -5.67
CA VAL A 185 7.94 -7.84 -4.26
C VAL A 185 7.74 -9.07 -3.39
N MET A 186 8.57 -9.22 -2.38
CA MET A 186 8.40 -10.23 -1.33
C MET A 186 8.28 -9.53 0.03
N ASN A 187 7.19 -9.80 0.75
CA ASN A 187 6.95 -9.28 2.08
C ASN A 187 7.40 -10.27 3.15
N TYR A 188 7.96 -9.74 4.24
CA TYR A 188 8.48 -10.52 5.36
C TYR A 188 7.68 -10.22 6.63
N GLY A 189 6.80 -11.15 7.01
CA GLY A 189 5.99 -11.06 8.22
C GLY A 189 6.71 -11.48 9.50
N ASP A 190 7.81 -12.22 9.38
CA ASP A 190 8.54 -12.75 10.54
C ASP A 190 9.19 -11.63 11.35
N ILE A 191 9.04 -11.68 12.66
CA ILE A 191 9.54 -10.61 13.56
C ILE A 191 11.07 -10.56 13.60
N ASP A 192 11.73 -11.69 13.38
CA ASP A 192 13.20 -11.80 13.40
C ASP A 192 13.86 -11.21 12.15
N VAL A 193 13.08 -10.91 11.12
CA VAL A 193 13.57 -10.24 9.90
C VAL A 193 13.46 -8.73 10.10
N PRO A 194 14.58 -7.97 10.05
CA PRO A 194 14.58 -6.55 10.43
C PRO A 194 13.93 -5.61 9.41
N PHE A 195 13.60 -6.09 8.22
CA PHE A 195 12.93 -5.32 7.16
C PHE A 195 11.53 -5.85 6.85
N THR A 196 10.72 -5.06 6.15
CA THR A 196 9.34 -5.43 5.81
C THR A 196 9.22 -6.05 4.43
N ARG A 197 10.10 -5.68 3.47
CA ARG A 197 10.05 -6.21 2.11
C ARG A 197 11.37 -6.10 1.37
N ILE A 198 11.53 -6.95 0.37
CA ILE A 198 12.54 -6.81 -0.69
C ILE A 198 11.80 -6.51 -1.99
N ILE A 199 12.33 -5.56 -2.76
CA ILE A 199 11.83 -5.19 -4.08
C ILE A 199 12.93 -5.51 -5.09
N GLU A 200 12.62 -6.38 -6.04
CA GLU A 200 13.50 -6.69 -7.16
C GLU A 200 12.97 -6.02 -8.42
N PHE A 201 13.59 -4.90 -8.79
CA PHE A 201 13.06 -3.98 -9.80
C PHE A 201 13.02 -4.55 -11.22
N ARG A 202 13.87 -5.52 -11.55
CA ARG A 202 13.88 -6.15 -12.88
C ARG A 202 12.52 -6.75 -13.28
N HIS A 203 11.77 -7.27 -12.33
CA HIS A 203 10.45 -7.84 -12.59
C HIS A 203 9.37 -6.81 -12.95
N PHE A 204 9.61 -5.52 -12.68
CA PHE A 204 8.70 -4.45 -13.11
C PHE A 204 8.93 -4.01 -14.55
N HIS A 205 10.12 -4.30 -15.10
CA HIS A 205 10.55 -3.90 -16.43
C HIS A 205 11.17 -5.08 -17.17
N PRO A 206 10.40 -6.13 -17.46
CA PRO A 206 10.90 -7.34 -18.12
C PRO A 206 11.40 -7.09 -19.56
N GLU A 207 11.06 -5.93 -20.14
CA GLU A 207 11.52 -5.48 -21.44
C GLU A 207 12.95 -4.92 -21.43
N ARG A 208 13.55 -4.73 -20.26
CA ARG A 208 14.91 -4.17 -20.13
C ARG A 208 15.94 -5.27 -19.96
N ASP A 209 17.12 -5.08 -20.56
CA ASP A 209 18.31 -5.87 -20.27
C ASP A 209 18.96 -5.35 -18.97
N TYR A 210 19.25 -6.28 -18.05
CA TYR A 210 19.89 -6.00 -16.75
C TYR A 210 21.24 -6.72 -16.65
#